data_5fb4bddefffa7a4029a6bc8e2fd446ac
#
_entry.id   5fb4bddefffa7a4029a6bc8e2fd446ac
#
_cell.length_a   1.000
_cell.length_b   1.000
_cell.length_c   1.000
_cell.angle_alpha   90.00
_cell.angle_beta   90.00
_cell.angle_gamma   90.00
#
_symmetry.space_group_name_H-M   'P 1'
#
loop_
_entity.id
_entity.type
_entity.pdbx_description
1 polymer ?
#
loop_
_entity_poly.entity_id
_entity_poly.type
_entity_poly.pdbx_seq_one_letter_code
_entity_poly.pdbx_strand_id
1 'polypeptide(L)'
;EPEPNNLYLLSQNIENNPTENITIVNNAIWYEEKMVSISNRGGNSSIVDIEEDNSEVLAITLETLFSTYDIKEVDVMKIDIEGAEFDLIINTPAETLAKINRLVLEFDKSFDGRFGQMIEKLSKQFGIDILGSPERGGYIYANRY
;
A
#
# COMPACT_ATOMS: atom_id res chain seq x y z
N GLU A 1 -7.89 -4.81 1.46
CA GLU A 1 -8.79 -3.99 2.28
C GLU A 1 -8.89 -4.59 3.69
N PRO A 2 -8.29 -3.95 4.71
CA PRO A 2 -8.30 -4.47 6.08
C PRO A 2 -9.51 -4.04 6.91
N GLU A 3 -10.19 -2.91 6.57
CA GLU A 3 -11.27 -2.39 7.39
C GLU A 3 -12.56 -3.21 7.14
N PRO A 4 -13.20 -3.78 8.18
CA PRO A 4 -14.32 -4.73 8.00
C PRO A 4 -15.54 -4.17 7.24
N ASN A 5 -15.91 -2.90 7.47
CA ASN A 5 -17.06 -2.31 6.77
C ASN A 5 -16.74 -2.04 5.29
N ASN A 6 -15.53 -1.55 5.00
CA ASN A 6 -15.06 -1.37 3.63
C ASN A 6 -14.96 -2.70 2.91
N LEU A 7 -14.43 -3.72 3.58
CA LEU A 7 -14.34 -5.09 3.05
C LEU A 7 -15.73 -5.63 2.69
N TYR A 8 -16.72 -5.43 3.58
CA TYR A 8 -18.11 -5.81 3.31
C TYR A 8 -18.66 -5.10 2.08
N LEU A 9 -18.50 -3.78 1.99
CA LEU A 9 -18.96 -2.99 0.84
C LEU A 9 -18.26 -3.36 -0.45
N LEU A 10 -16.96 -3.62 -0.39
CA LEU A 10 -16.16 -4.10 -1.54
C LEU A 10 -16.68 -5.44 -2.04
N SER A 11 -16.94 -6.38 -1.12
CA SER A 11 -17.50 -7.70 -1.47
C SER A 11 -18.87 -7.57 -2.14
N GLN A 12 -19.76 -6.74 -1.60
CA GLN A 12 -21.07 -6.47 -2.20
C GLN A 12 -20.96 -5.84 -3.60
N ASN A 13 -20.02 -4.92 -3.79
CA ASN A 13 -19.79 -4.29 -5.09
C ASN A 13 -19.32 -5.31 -6.13
N ILE A 14 -18.46 -6.25 -5.76
CA ILE A 14 -17.98 -7.31 -6.66
C ILE A 14 -19.11 -8.29 -6.98
N GLU A 15 -19.90 -8.71 -5.99
CA GLU A 15 -21.06 -9.59 -6.19
C GLU A 15 -22.10 -8.97 -7.15
N ASN A 16 -22.38 -7.67 -6.99
CA ASN A 16 -23.34 -6.96 -7.83
C ASN A 16 -22.81 -6.62 -9.23
N ASN A 17 -21.50 -6.64 -9.42
CA ASN A 17 -20.83 -6.37 -10.70
C ASN A 17 -19.85 -7.50 -10.99
N PRO A 18 -20.34 -8.70 -11.30
CA PRO A 18 -19.48 -9.87 -11.45
C PRO A 18 -18.47 -9.63 -12.56
N THR A 19 -17.21 -9.58 -12.15
CA THR A 19 -16.05 -9.50 -13.03
C THR A 19 -15.18 -10.74 -12.76
N GLU A 20 -14.58 -11.27 -13.78
CA GLU A 20 -13.63 -12.37 -13.61
C GLU A 20 -12.30 -11.83 -13.07
N ASN A 21 -11.63 -12.65 -12.28
CA ASN A 21 -10.25 -12.41 -11.82
C ASN A 21 -10.05 -11.30 -10.75
N ILE A 22 -10.99 -11.11 -9.83
CA ILE A 22 -10.77 -10.28 -8.65
C ILE A 22 -10.52 -11.17 -7.44
N THR A 23 -9.42 -10.90 -6.73
CA THR A 23 -9.12 -11.51 -5.43
C THR A 23 -9.08 -10.44 -4.36
N ILE A 24 -9.92 -10.59 -3.33
CA ILE A 24 -9.90 -9.70 -2.15
C ILE A 24 -8.97 -10.33 -1.11
N VAL A 25 -8.09 -9.50 -0.55
CA VAL A 25 -7.19 -9.90 0.53
C VAL A 25 -7.53 -9.08 1.76
N ASN A 26 -8.00 -9.76 2.82
CA ASN A 26 -8.38 -9.13 4.08
C ASN A 26 -7.16 -8.96 5.01
N ASN A 27 -6.22 -8.14 4.58
CA ASN A 27 -5.01 -7.80 5.33
C ASN A 27 -4.67 -6.33 5.15
N ALA A 28 -4.04 -5.73 6.14
CA ALA A 28 -3.30 -4.50 5.93
C ALA A 28 -1.98 -4.80 5.20
N ILE A 29 -1.48 -3.86 4.41
CA ILE A 29 -0.14 -3.94 3.86
C ILE A 29 0.79 -3.06 4.70
N TRP A 30 1.90 -3.65 5.16
CA TRP A 30 2.88 -3.00 6.02
C TRP A 30 4.29 -3.48 5.68
N TYR A 31 5.30 -2.87 6.29
CA TYR A 31 6.70 -3.28 6.07
C TYR A 31 7.13 -4.48 6.93
N GLU A 32 6.31 -4.89 7.89
CA GLU A 32 6.54 -6.06 8.76
C GLU A 32 5.21 -6.77 9.06
N GLU A 33 5.28 -8.07 9.34
CA GLU A 33 4.11 -8.85 9.73
C GLU A 33 3.80 -8.66 11.20
N LYS A 34 2.62 -8.12 11.51
CA LYS A 34 2.13 -7.96 12.87
C LYS A 34 0.63 -7.71 12.92
N MET A 35 0.03 -7.89 14.09
CA MET A 35 -1.31 -7.37 14.34
C MET A 35 -1.26 -5.84 14.44
N VAL A 36 -2.16 -5.19 13.74
CA VAL A 36 -2.30 -3.72 13.74
C VAL A 36 -3.74 -3.34 14.00
N SER A 37 -3.93 -2.21 14.63
CA SER A 37 -5.26 -1.63 14.82
C SER A 37 -5.60 -0.69 13.67
N ILE A 38 -6.81 -0.83 13.13
CA ILE A 38 -7.34 0.07 12.11
C ILE A 38 -8.31 1.03 12.77
N SER A 39 -8.00 2.32 12.72
CA SER A 39 -8.91 3.36 13.20
C SER A 39 -10.05 3.57 12.21
N ASN A 40 -11.29 3.46 12.69
CA ASN A 40 -12.47 3.70 11.87
C ASN A 40 -12.81 5.21 11.89
N ARG A 41 -12.12 6.01 11.07
CA ARG A 41 -12.36 7.45 10.93
C ARG A 41 -13.12 7.82 9.66
N GLY A 42 -14.01 6.94 9.20
CA GLY A 42 -14.92 7.21 8.07
C GLY A 42 -14.20 7.63 6.79
N GLY A 43 -13.81 6.68 5.96
CA GLY A 43 -13.20 6.92 4.65
C GLY A 43 -11.67 7.05 4.65
N ASN A 44 -11.06 7.47 5.75
CA ASN A 44 -9.61 7.55 5.93
C ASN A 44 -9.21 6.65 7.10
N SER A 45 -9.14 5.35 6.85
CA SER A 45 -8.70 4.37 7.86
C SER A 45 -7.18 4.27 7.81
N SER A 46 -6.52 4.63 8.90
CA SER A 46 -5.05 4.53 9.02
C SER A 46 -4.65 3.50 10.07
N ILE A 47 -3.45 2.95 9.94
CA ILE A 47 -2.86 2.10 10.97
C ILE A 47 -2.50 3.00 12.17
N VAL A 48 -2.99 2.64 13.35
CA VAL A 48 -2.75 3.35 14.61
C VAL A 48 -2.27 2.39 15.69
N ASP A 49 -1.71 2.93 16.75
CA ASP A 49 -1.43 2.15 17.95
C ASP A 49 -2.72 1.61 18.56
N ILE A 50 -2.65 0.46 19.24
CA ILE A 50 -3.80 -0.26 19.77
C ILE A 50 -4.60 0.63 20.73
N GLU A 51 -5.81 1.01 20.31
CA GLU A 51 -6.83 1.66 21.14
C GLU A 51 -8.02 0.69 21.33
N GLU A 52 -8.71 0.76 22.47
CA GLU A 52 -9.71 -0.24 22.88
C GLU A 52 -10.92 -0.42 21.94
N ASP A 53 -11.16 0.47 20.99
CA ASP A 53 -12.32 0.46 20.06
C ASP A 53 -11.98 0.16 18.59
N ASN A 54 -10.75 -0.26 18.29
CA ASN A 54 -10.30 -0.49 16.92
C ASN A 54 -10.36 -1.96 16.51
N SER A 55 -10.63 -2.22 15.23
CA SER A 55 -10.53 -3.57 14.67
C SER A 55 -9.06 -3.98 14.52
N GLU A 56 -8.69 -5.13 15.09
CA GLU A 56 -7.37 -5.72 14.88
C GLU A 56 -7.33 -6.53 13.59
N VAL A 57 -6.33 -6.30 12.76
CA VAL A 57 -6.10 -7.06 11.54
C VAL A 57 -4.63 -7.45 11.41
N LEU A 58 -4.37 -8.55 10.70
CA LEU A 58 -2.99 -8.94 10.37
C LEU A 58 -2.47 -8.06 9.25
N ALA A 59 -1.40 -7.34 9.50
CA ALA A 59 -0.60 -6.71 8.48
C ALA A 59 0.38 -7.72 7.88
N ILE A 60 0.53 -7.69 6.55
CA ILE A 60 1.48 -8.53 5.80
C ILE A 60 2.38 -7.67 4.92
N THR A 61 3.52 -8.20 4.55
CA THR A 61 4.44 -7.53 3.64
C THR A 61 4.06 -7.78 2.16
N LEU A 62 4.63 -7.00 1.24
CA LEU A 62 4.49 -7.27 -0.19
C LEU A 62 5.10 -8.62 -0.58
N GLU A 63 6.19 -9.04 0.07
CA GLU A 63 6.78 -10.37 -0.15
C GLU A 63 5.82 -11.49 0.21
N THR A 64 5.17 -11.38 1.37
CA THR A 64 4.18 -12.37 1.80
C THR A 64 2.98 -12.38 0.86
N LEU A 65 2.46 -11.20 0.48
CA LEU A 65 1.39 -11.10 -0.50
C LEU A 65 1.78 -11.79 -1.82
N PHE A 66 2.94 -11.46 -2.37
CA PHE A 66 3.38 -12.01 -3.65
C PHE A 66 3.64 -13.52 -3.59
N SER A 67 4.20 -14.01 -2.47
CA SER A 67 4.44 -15.44 -2.31
C SER A 67 3.16 -16.23 -2.09
N THR A 68 2.23 -15.72 -1.30
CA THR A 68 0.95 -16.39 -0.99
C THR A 68 0.11 -16.59 -2.24
N TYR A 69 0.06 -15.59 -3.13
CA TYR A 69 -0.74 -15.63 -4.35
C TYR A 69 0.06 -15.97 -5.62
N ASP A 70 1.30 -16.44 -5.45
CA ASP A 70 2.22 -16.81 -6.56
C ASP A 70 2.40 -15.70 -7.61
N ILE A 71 2.42 -14.43 -7.17
CA ILE A 71 2.57 -13.26 -8.04
C ILE A 71 4.02 -13.16 -8.50
N LYS A 72 4.25 -13.34 -9.78
CA LYS A 72 5.58 -13.26 -10.39
C LYS A 72 5.87 -11.87 -10.95
N GLU A 73 4.84 -11.20 -11.43
CA GLU A 73 4.91 -9.89 -12.07
C GLU A 73 3.62 -9.10 -11.82
N VAL A 74 3.74 -7.79 -11.73
CA VAL A 74 2.63 -6.85 -11.53
C VAL A 74 2.71 -5.77 -12.62
N ASP A 75 1.72 -5.72 -13.50
CA ASP A 75 1.67 -4.71 -14.57
C ASP A 75 1.52 -3.30 -14.02
N VAL A 76 0.60 -3.13 -13.07
CA VAL A 76 0.33 -1.87 -12.38
C VAL A 76 -0.01 -2.13 -10.93
N MET A 77 0.66 -1.43 -10.03
CA MET A 77 0.33 -1.40 -8.60
C MET A 77 -0.07 0.02 -8.20
N LYS A 78 -1.26 0.20 -7.62
CA LYS A 78 -1.61 1.42 -6.89
C LYS A 78 -1.38 1.17 -5.39
N ILE A 79 -0.69 2.10 -4.74
CA ILE A 79 -0.51 2.15 -3.28
C ILE A 79 -1.15 3.42 -2.77
N ASP A 80 -2.07 3.24 -1.82
CA ASP A 80 -2.86 4.29 -1.18
C ASP A 80 -3.29 3.69 0.18
N ILE A 81 -2.44 3.82 1.18
CA ILE A 81 -2.53 3.12 2.47
C ILE A 81 -2.44 4.07 3.68
N GLU A 82 -2.73 5.35 3.42
CA GLU A 82 -2.98 6.37 4.43
C GLU A 82 -1.86 6.51 5.47
N GLY A 83 -0.64 6.84 4.98
CA GLY A 83 0.53 7.22 5.78
C GLY A 83 1.57 6.12 6.01
N ALA A 84 1.37 4.93 5.47
CA ALA A 84 2.33 3.81 5.57
C ALA A 84 3.27 3.68 4.36
N GLU A 85 3.09 4.48 3.31
CA GLU A 85 3.74 4.36 2.01
C GLU A 85 5.26 4.47 2.09
N PHE A 86 5.75 5.43 2.90
CA PHE A 86 7.20 5.65 3.05
C PHE A 86 7.88 4.42 3.64
N ASP A 87 7.36 3.93 4.77
CA ASP A 87 7.95 2.80 5.47
C ASP A 87 7.81 1.51 4.65
N LEU A 88 6.68 1.33 3.97
CA LEU A 88 6.48 0.21 3.05
C LEU A 88 7.56 0.21 1.96
N ILE A 89 7.70 1.29 1.19
CA ILE A 89 8.65 1.33 0.08
C ILE A 89 10.11 1.25 0.57
N ILE A 90 10.46 2.00 1.62
CA ILE A 90 11.83 2.01 2.15
C ILE A 90 12.26 0.62 2.60
N ASN A 91 11.38 -0.17 3.19
CA ASN A 91 11.72 -1.48 3.73
C ASN A 91 11.45 -2.65 2.77
N THR A 92 10.64 -2.49 1.71
CA THR A 92 10.42 -3.56 0.72
C THR A 92 11.72 -3.91 0.01
N PRO A 93 12.12 -5.19 -0.08
CA PRO A 93 13.33 -5.62 -0.81
C PRO A 93 13.33 -5.21 -2.28
N ALA A 94 14.53 -4.97 -2.82
CA ALA A 94 14.69 -4.56 -4.20
C ALA A 94 14.16 -5.60 -5.21
N GLU A 95 14.30 -6.88 -4.90
CA GLU A 95 13.79 -8.00 -5.69
C GLU A 95 12.25 -8.06 -5.70
N THR A 96 11.59 -7.60 -4.64
CA THR A 96 10.13 -7.51 -4.60
C THR A 96 9.65 -6.34 -5.44
N LEU A 97 10.27 -5.16 -5.31
CA LEU A 97 9.99 -4.01 -6.17
C LEU A 97 10.26 -4.31 -7.64
N ALA A 98 11.26 -5.13 -7.95
CA ALA A 98 11.61 -5.54 -9.30
C ALA A 98 10.51 -6.35 -10.02
N LYS A 99 9.51 -6.85 -9.32
CA LYS A 99 8.36 -7.52 -9.91
C LYS A 99 7.29 -6.55 -10.42
N ILE A 100 7.38 -5.25 -10.08
CA ILE A 100 6.37 -4.25 -10.41
C ILE A 100 6.85 -3.49 -11.66
N ASN A 101 6.01 -3.42 -12.69
CA ASN A 101 6.32 -2.69 -13.92
C ASN A 101 5.96 -1.22 -13.81
N ARG A 102 4.81 -0.91 -13.21
CA ARG A 102 4.35 0.46 -12.98
C ARG A 102 3.81 0.59 -11.56
N LEU A 103 4.19 1.68 -10.90
CA LEU A 103 3.72 2.02 -9.56
C LEU A 103 3.06 3.40 -9.59
N VAL A 104 1.86 3.47 -9.03
CA VAL A 104 1.17 4.72 -8.70
C VAL A 104 1.03 4.76 -7.19
N LEU A 105 1.68 5.72 -6.56
CA LEU A 105 1.71 5.84 -5.11
C LEU A 105 1.18 7.21 -4.71
N GLU A 106 0.16 7.24 -3.87
CA GLU A 106 -0.25 8.44 -3.13
C GLU A 106 0.65 8.55 -1.90
N PHE A 107 1.09 9.75 -1.55
CA PHE A 107 1.91 9.97 -0.37
C PHE A 107 1.43 11.18 0.41
N ASP A 108 1.46 11.04 1.72
CA ASP A 108 1.18 12.09 2.66
C ASP A 108 2.35 13.05 2.86
N LYS A 109 2.12 14.10 3.67
CA LYS A 109 3.16 15.04 4.08
C LYS A 109 4.27 14.32 4.83
N SER A 110 5.51 14.67 4.51
CA SER A 110 6.70 14.14 5.17
C SER A 110 7.70 15.26 5.45
N PHE A 111 8.06 15.42 6.73
CA PHE A 111 9.03 16.42 7.19
C PHE A 111 10.28 15.78 7.80
N ASP A 112 10.39 14.47 7.81
CA ASP A 112 11.40 13.67 8.50
C ASP A 112 12.46 13.06 7.56
N GLY A 113 12.44 13.42 6.28
CA GLY A 113 13.39 12.94 5.28
C GLY A 113 13.04 11.60 4.65
N ARG A 114 11.98 10.90 5.08
CA ARG A 114 11.55 9.61 4.49
C ARG A 114 11.19 9.75 3.02
N PHE A 115 10.61 10.87 2.59
CA PHE A 115 10.35 11.12 1.18
C PHE A 115 11.61 10.98 0.32
N GLY A 116 12.73 11.62 0.74
CA GLY A 116 14.00 11.53 0.01
C GLY A 116 14.54 10.09 -0.05
N GLN A 117 14.45 9.34 1.04
CA GLN A 117 14.87 7.93 1.09
C GLN A 117 14.03 7.04 0.16
N MET A 118 12.72 7.26 0.12
CA MET A 118 11.80 6.54 -0.77
C MET A 118 12.14 6.82 -2.24
N ILE A 119 12.33 8.11 -2.61
CA ILE A 119 12.71 8.50 -3.98
C ILE A 119 14.05 7.90 -4.36
N GLU A 120 15.06 7.99 -3.50
CA GLU A 120 16.36 7.36 -3.74
C GLU A 120 16.23 5.86 -4.01
N LYS A 121 15.41 5.17 -3.24
CA LYS A 121 15.19 3.74 -3.43
C LYS A 121 14.49 3.41 -4.74
N LEU A 122 13.38 4.09 -5.04
CA LEU A 122 12.61 3.86 -6.25
C LEU A 122 13.44 4.20 -7.51
N SER A 123 14.21 5.29 -7.49
CA SER A 123 15.00 5.73 -8.66
C SER A 123 16.09 4.73 -9.09
N LYS A 124 16.41 3.74 -8.26
CA LYS A 124 17.34 2.65 -8.62
C LYS A 124 16.77 1.70 -9.67
N GLN A 125 15.44 1.65 -9.82
CA GLN A 125 14.75 0.70 -10.70
C GLN A 125 13.69 1.34 -11.60
N PHE A 126 13.26 2.58 -11.28
CA PHE A 126 12.14 3.25 -11.95
C PHE A 126 12.53 4.65 -12.42
N GLY A 127 12.03 5.03 -13.58
CA GLY A 127 11.85 6.43 -13.96
C GLY A 127 10.67 7.00 -13.19
N ILE A 128 10.85 8.16 -12.54
CA ILE A 128 9.88 8.70 -11.56
C ILE A 128 9.39 10.07 -12.02
N ASP A 129 8.07 10.24 -12.05
CA ASP A 129 7.40 11.54 -12.15
C ASP A 129 6.67 11.82 -10.83
N ILE A 130 6.80 13.04 -10.30
CA ILE A 130 6.21 13.45 -9.03
C ILE A 130 5.22 14.58 -9.28
N LEU A 131 3.99 14.41 -8.80
CA LEU A 131 2.97 15.44 -8.77
C LEU A 131 2.67 15.79 -7.31
N GLY A 132 3.15 16.92 -6.84
CA GLY A 132 3.03 17.36 -5.46
C GLY A 132 4.38 17.72 -4.84
N SER A 133 4.46 17.76 -3.52
CA SER A 133 5.69 18.01 -2.77
C SER A 133 5.65 17.36 -1.39
N PRO A 134 6.82 17.15 -0.74
CA PRO A 134 6.86 16.57 0.60
C PRO A 134 6.01 17.33 1.64
N GLU A 135 5.86 18.66 1.48
CA GLU A 135 5.11 19.50 2.41
C GLU A 135 3.59 19.45 2.20
N ARG A 136 3.14 18.95 1.06
CA ARG A 136 1.72 18.96 0.67
C ARG A 136 1.13 17.58 0.48
N GLY A 137 1.99 16.57 0.31
CA GLY A 137 1.60 15.28 -0.21
C GLY A 137 1.44 15.30 -1.73
N GLY A 138 1.03 14.20 -2.31
CA GLY A 138 0.82 14.08 -3.76
C GLY A 138 0.92 12.66 -4.28
N TYR A 139 1.34 12.55 -5.54
CA TYR A 139 1.41 11.28 -6.26
C TYR A 139 2.80 11.05 -6.86
N ILE A 140 3.23 9.81 -6.84
CA ILE A 140 4.39 9.32 -7.58
C ILE A 140 3.90 8.36 -8.66
N TYR A 141 4.37 8.60 -9.89
CA TYR A 141 4.21 7.69 -11.01
C TYR A 141 5.60 7.13 -11.34
N ALA A 142 5.77 5.85 -11.17
CA ALA A 142 7.04 5.18 -11.40
C ALA A 142 6.89 4.11 -12.47
N ASN A 143 7.74 4.16 -13.50
CA ASN A 143 7.79 3.19 -14.59
C ASN A 143 9.14 2.49 -14.56
N ARG A 144 9.14 1.18 -14.55
CA ARG A 144 10.36 0.38 -14.58
C ARG A 144 11.15 0.64 -15.88
N TYR A 145 12.48 0.68 -15.76
CA TYR A 145 13.39 0.84 -16.91
C TYR A 145 13.37 -0.36 -17.85
#